data_60d9c15bd8c891def077498c82a3de37
#
_entry.id   60d9c15bd8c891def077498c82a3de37
#
_cell.length_a   1.000
_cell.length_b   1.000
_cell.length_c   1.000
_cell.angle_alpha   90.00
_cell.angle_beta   90.00
_cell.angle_gamma   90.00
#
_symmetry.space_group_name_H-M   'P 1'
#
loop_
_entity.id
_entity.type
_entity.pdbx_description
1 polymer ?
#
loop_
_entity_poly.entity_id
_entity_poly.type
_entity_poly.pdbx_seq_one_letter_code
_entity_poly.pdbx_strand_id
1 'polypeptide(L)'
;MISRVLEACLYATNLDAAERFYVDVLGLERYSAMPGRHVFFRCGAGMFLVFNPARTSGEPPLVGGALVPAHGATGPGHVAFAVADAAIPVWRARLEAAGVAIESEVTWPRGGRSLYLRDPAGNCVELASPKLWGFEDSEDA
;
A
#
# COMPACT_ATOMS: atom_id res chain seq x y z
N MET A 1 -4.63 5.71 -24.59
CA MET A 1 -5.14 6.60 -23.50
C MET A 1 -4.93 5.91 -22.17
N ILE A 2 -4.48 6.62 -21.13
CA ILE A 2 -4.30 6.04 -19.79
C ILE A 2 -5.68 5.86 -19.14
N SER A 3 -5.96 4.67 -18.59
CA SER A 3 -7.25 4.34 -17.99
C SER A 3 -7.25 4.36 -16.46
N ARG A 4 -6.11 3.99 -15.84
CA ARG A 4 -5.97 3.92 -14.37
C ARG A 4 -4.50 3.74 -13.97
N VAL A 5 -4.22 3.87 -12.69
CA VAL A 5 -2.96 3.37 -12.12
C VAL A 5 -3.06 1.84 -12.07
N LEU A 6 -2.15 1.13 -12.73
CA LEU A 6 -2.13 -0.33 -12.76
C LEU A 6 -1.49 -0.91 -11.49
N GLU A 7 -0.36 -0.32 -11.11
CA GLU A 7 0.39 -0.71 -9.92
C GLU A 7 1.00 0.52 -9.25
N ALA A 8 1.15 0.44 -7.95
CA ALA A 8 1.88 1.42 -7.15
C ALA A 8 2.87 0.69 -6.27
N CYS A 9 3.98 1.33 -5.90
CA CYS A 9 4.96 0.72 -5.04
C CYS A 9 5.42 1.62 -3.89
N LEU A 10 5.83 0.96 -2.81
CA LEU A 10 6.61 1.52 -1.71
C LEU A 10 7.89 0.71 -1.55
N TYR A 11 8.77 1.19 -0.70
CA TYR A 11 10.07 0.56 -0.44
C TYR A 11 10.21 0.17 1.02
N ALA A 12 10.83 -0.99 1.25
CA ALA A 12 11.16 -1.50 2.57
C ALA A 12 12.41 -2.38 2.50
N THR A 13 13.28 -2.31 3.49
CA THR A 13 14.45 -3.20 3.59
C THR A 13 14.08 -4.53 4.24
N ASN A 14 13.17 -4.52 5.22
CA ASN A 14 12.64 -5.73 5.86
C ASN A 14 11.34 -6.17 5.17
N LEU A 15 11.48 -6.99 4.13
CA LEU A 15 10.34 -7.45 3.34
C LEU A 15 9.45 -8.44 4.09
N ASP A 16 9.98 -9.23 5.01
CA ASP A 16 9.19 -10.16 5.82
C ASP A 16 8.25 -9.40 6.78
N ALA A 17 8.75 -8.32 7.39
CA ALA A 17 7.91 -7.45 8.22
C ALA A 17 6.84 -6.74 7.38
N ALA A 18 7.19 -6.26 6.19
CA ALA A 18 6.25 -5.65 5.26
C ALA A 18 5.16 -6.65 4.85
N GLU A 19 5.53 -7.88 4.49
CA GLU A 19 4.57 -8.92 4.09
C GLU A 19 3.57 -9.20 5.22
N ARG A 20 4.06 -9.41 6.45
CA ARG A 20 3.17 -9.64 7.60
C ARG A 20 2.21 -8.48 7.84
N PHE A 21 2.69 -7.25 7.72
CA PHE A 21 1.84 -6.08 7.90
C PHE A 21 0.74 -6.00 6.84
N TYR A 22 1.08 -6.08 5.57
CA TYR A 22 0.10 -5.94 4.48
C TYR A 22 -0.85 -7.13 4.38
N VAL A 23 -0.42 -8.35 4.72
CA VAL A 23 -1.29 -9.54 4.73
C VAL A 23 -2.10 -9.61 6.02
N ASP A 24 -1.45 -9.62 7.18
CA ASP A 24 -2.11 -9.95 8.45
C ASP A 24 -2.91 -8.76 9.01
N VAL A 25 -2.40 -7.53 8.86
CA VAL A 25 -3.09 -6.34 9.35
C VAL A 25 -4.05 -5.79 8.31
N LEU A 26 -3.59 -5.54 7.08
CA LEU A 26 -4.41 -4.90 6.05
C LEU A 26 -5.23 -5.88 5.20
N GLY A 27 -4.90 -7.18 5.22
CA GLY A 27 -5.69 -8.21 4.55
C GLY A 27 -5.46 -8.28 3.04
N LEU A 28 -4.34 -7.77 2.53
CA LEU A 28 -3.99 -7.92 1.12
C LEU A 28 -3.58 -9.37 0.82
N GLU A 29 -3.90 -9.83 -0.37
CA GLU A 29 -3.48 -11.14 -0.85
C GLU A 29 -2.05 -11.06 -1.41
N ARG A 30 -1.12 -11.87 -0.86
CA ARG A 30 0.21 -12.01 -1.45
C ARG A 30 0.09 -12.72 -2.80
N TYR A 31 0.55 -12.09 -3.86
CA TYR A 31 0.59 -12.66 -5.20
C TYR A 31 1.89 -13.42 -5.44
N SER A 32 3.04 -12.78 -5.17
CA SER A 32 4.36 -13.39 -5.33
C SER A 32 5.41 -12.68 -4.48
N ALA A 33 6.54 -13.34 -4.27
CA ALA A 33 7.68 -12.76 -3.58
C ALA A 33 8.99 -13.30 -4.15
N MET A 34 10.02 -12.45 -4.13
CA MET A 34 11.41 -12.84 -4.33
C MET A 34 12.19 -12.44 -3.09
N PRO A 35 12.73 -13.42 -2.32
CA PRO A 35 13.44 -13.12 -1.08
C PRO A 35 14.53 -12.05 -1.27
N GLY A 36 14.52 -11.07 -0.38
CA GLY A 36 15.48 -9.96 -0.39
C GLY A 36 15.23 -8.88 -1.44
N ARG A 37 14.34 -9.10 -2.43
CA ARG A 37 14.09 -8.15 -3.50
C ARG A 37 12.71 -7.51 -3.44
N HIS A 38 11.64 -8.29 -3.36
CA HIS A 38 10.27 -7.76 -3.38
C HIS A 38 9.24 -8.69 -2.77
N VAL A 39 8.08 -8.11 -2.46
CA VAL A 39 6.81 -8.82 -2.25
C VAL A 39 5.70 -8.07 -2.98
N PHE A 40 4.85 -8.78 -3.70
CA PHE A 40 3.77 -8.25 -4.51
C PHE A 40 2.42 -8.70 -3.96
N PHE A 41 1.46 -7.78 -3.97
CA PHE A 41 0.11 -8.01 -3.47
C PHE A 41 -0.93 -7.66 -4.53
N ARG A 42 -2.01 -8.44 -4.57
CA ARG A 42 -3.22 -8.02 -5.27
C ARG A 42 -3.94 -6.95 -4.45
N CYS A 43 -4.43 -5.94 -5.13
CA CYS A 43 -5.20 -4.85 -4.53
C CYS A 43 -6.34 -4.47 -5.46
N GLY A 44 -7.55 -5.03 -5.23
CA GLY A 44 -8.67 -4.85 -6.14
C GLY A 44 -8.30 -5.25 -7.57
N ALA A 45 -8.52 -4.36 -8.53
CA ALA A 45 -8.18 -4.56 -9.94
C ALA A 45 -6.73 -4.15 -10.29
N GLY A 46 -5.91 -3.83 -9.31
CA GLY A 46 -4.52 -3.42 -9.48
C GLY A 46 -3.56 -4.21 -8.60
N MET A 47 -2.34 -3.72 -8.54
CA MET A 47 -1.27 -4.33 -7.74
C MET A 47 -0.67 -3.30 -6.79
N PHE A 48 -0.27 -3.77 -5.63
CA PHE A 48 0.58 -3.04 -4.71
C PHE A 48 1.88 -3.80 -4.50
N LEU A 49 3.01 -3.11 -4.68
CA LEU A 49 4.33 -3.71 -4.72
C LEU A 49 5.20 -3.12 -3.60
N VAL A 50 5.96 -3.96 -2.91
CA VAL A 50 6.98 -3.50 -1.97
C VAL A 50 8.33 -4.04 -2.42
N PHE A 51 9.27 -3.13 -2.67
CA PHE A 51 10.62 -3.45 -3.11
C PHE A 51 11.67 -3.10 -2.06
N ASN A 52 12.74 -3.88 -2.04
CA ASN A 52 13.96 -3.48 -1.35
C ASN A 52 14.75 -2.53 -2.28
N PRO A 53 14.91 -1.25 -1.91
CA PRO A 53 15.54 -0.27 -2.79
C PRO A 53 17.01 -0.58 -3.08
N ALA A 54 17.71 -1.29 -2.19
CA ALA A 54 19.09 -1.72 -2.42
C ALA A 54 19.22 -2.71 -3.60
N ARG A 55 18.14 -3.42 -3.91
CA ARG A 55 18.11 -4.41 -5.00
C ARG A 55 17.55 -3.85 -6.32
N THR A 56 16.73 -2.82 -6.25
CA THR A 56 16.10 -2.21 -7.44
C THR A 56 16.85 -1.00 -7.96
N SER A 57 17.65 -0.33 -7.14
CA SER A 57 18.48 0.81 -7.54
C SER A 57 19.84 0.41 -8.14
N GLY A 58 20.19 -0.88 -8.07
CA GLY A 58 21.44 -1.42 -8.62
C GLY A 58 21.35 -1.75 -10.11
N GLU A 59 22.08 -2.79 -10.53
CA GLU A 59 22.09 -3.23 -11.92
C GLU A 59 20.72 -3.75 -12.37
N PRO A 60 20.15 -3.20 -13.47
CA PRO A 60 18.83 -3.59 -13.92
C PRO A 60 18.79 -5.07 -14.38
N PRO A 61 17.72 -5.82 -14.06
CA PRO A 61 17.54 -7.16 -14.58
C PRO A 61 17.13 -7.15 -16.06
N LEU A 62 17.45 -8.24 -16.74
CA LEU A 62 16.98 -8.52 -18.09
C LEU A 62 15.72 -9.38 -18.03
N VAL A 63 14.69 -8.99 -18.77
CA VAL A 63 13.49 -9.79 -18.99
C VAL A 63 13.23 -9.88 -20.50
N GLY A 64 13.26 -11.08 -21.05
CA GLY A 64 13.12 -11.28 -22.48
C GLY A 64 14.16 -10.53 -23.32
N GLY A 65 15.38 -10.36 -22.81
CA GLY A 65 16.46 -9.62 -23.45
C GLY A 65 16.39 -8.10 -23.32
N ALA A 66 15.39 -7.56 -22.63
CA ALA A 66 15.24 -6.13 -22.39
C ALA A 66 15.53 -5.76 -20.93
N LEU A 67 16.17 -4.62 -20.73
CA LEU A 67 16.42 -4.08 -19.38
C LEU A 67 15.13 -3.56 -18.75
N VAL A 68 14.87 -4.01 -17.52
CA VAL A 68 13.87 -3.38 -16.66
C VAL A 68 14.58 -2.25 -15.90
N PRO A 69 14.20 -0.97 -16.10
CA PRO A 69 14.92 0.15 -15.53
C PRO A 69 15.04 0.09 -14.01
N ALA A 70 16.18 0.53 -13.48
CA ALA A 70 16.41 0.66 -12.06
C ALA A 70 15.49 1.71 -11.45
N HIS A 71 15.09 1.47 -10.21
CA HIS A 71 14.32 2.42 -9.42
C HIS A 71 14.58 2.22 -7.93
N GLY A 72 14.25 3.19 -7.12
CA GLY A 72 14.41 3.14 -5.68
C GLY A 72 14.15 4.49 -5.07
N ALA A 73 13.84 4.50 -3.79
CA ALA A 73 13.69 5.70 -2.99
C ALA A 73 14.09 5.41 -1.55
N THR A 74 14.45 6.45 -0.82
CA THR A 74 14.73 6.40 0.61
C THR A 74 13.81 7.35 1.36
N GLY A 75 13.57 7.07 2.63
CA GLY A 75 12.62 7.82 3.44
C GLY A 75 11.18 7.34 3.26
N PRO A 76 10.26 7.92 4.05
CA PRO A 76 8.85 7.53 4.03
C PRO A 76 8.17 7.87 2.69
N GLY A 77 7.57 6.86 2.07
CA GLY A 77 6.63 7.05 0.97
C GLY A 77 5.19 7.13 1.46
N HIS A 78 4.24 7.21 0.52
CA HIS A 78 2.81 7.29 0.84
C HIS A 78 1.97 6.47 -0.14
N VAL A 79 0.97 5.78 0.41
CA VAL A 79 -0.08 5.11 -0.36
C VAL A 79 -1.41 5.25 0.37
N ALA A 80 -2.49 5.42 -0.38
CA ALA A 80 -3.85 5.37 0.13
C ALA A 80 -4.59 4.17 -0.47
N PHE A 81 -5.19 3.36 0.42
CA PHE A 81 -6.08 2.26 0.04
C PHE A 81 -7.53 2.70 0.22
N ALA A 82 -8.36 2.41 -0.76
CA ALA A 82 -9.78 2.70 -0.67
C ALA A 82 -10.48 1.75 0.32
N VAL A 83 -11.26 2.32 1.21
CA VAL A 83 -12.18 1.60 2.09
C VAL A 83 -13.53 2.31 2.08
N ALA A 84 -14.63 1.56 2.17
CA ALA A 84 -15.95 2.18 2.27
C ALA A 84 -16.03 3.09 3.49
N ASP A 85 -16.69 4.23 3.39
CA ASP A 85 -16.81 5.18 4.49
C ASP A 85 -17.44 4.54 5.74
N ALA A 86 -18.43 3.69 5.55
CA ALA A 86 -19.08 2.94 6.63
C ALA A 86 -18.15 1.91 7.30
N ALA A 87 -17.07 1.51 6.65
CA ALA A 87 -16.09 0.55 7.19
C ALA A 87 -15.01 1.20 8.08
N ILE A 88 -14.89 2.52 8.11
CA ILE A 88 -13.88 3.22 8.91
C ILE A 88 -13.90 2.80 10.40
N PRO A 89 -15.04 2.69 11.09
CA PRO A 89 -15.05 2.23 12.48
C PRO A 89 -14.54 0.79 12.65
N VAL A 90 -14.82 -0.09 11.69
CA VAL A 90 -14.34 -1.48 11.69
C VAL A 90 -12.82 -1.52 11.51
N TRP A 91 -12.30 -0.71 10.61
CA TRP A 91 -10.85 -0.59 10.41
C TRP A 91 -10.14 -0.03 11.64
N ARG A 92 -10.72 0.97 12.30
CA ARG A 92 -10.18 1.49 13.56
C ARG A 92 -10.04 0.38 14.60
N ALA A 93 -11.10 -0.39 14.83
CA ALA A 93 -11.09 -1.50 15.78
C ALA A 93 -10.07 -2.59 15.38
N ARG A 94 -9.95 -2.91 14.10
CA ARG A 94 -9.00 -3.90 13.58
C ARG A 94 -7.53 -3.45 13.82
N LEU A 95 -7.22 -2.19 13.53
CA LEU A 95 -5.89 -1.64 13.76
C LEU A 95 -5.52 -1.63 15.25
N GLU A 96 -6.45 -1.21 16.11
CA GLU A 96 -6.28 -1.24 17.57
C GLU A 96 -6.03 -2.66 18.07
N ALA A 97 -6.82 -3.64 17.61
CA ALA A 97 -6.63 -5.05 17.97
C ALA A 97 -5.29 -5.63 17.50
N ALA A 98 -4.77 -5.15 16.37
CA ALA A 98 -3.46 -5.53 15.85
C ALA A 98 -2.29 -4.77 16.51
N GLY A 99 -2.57 -3.86 17.43
CA GLY A 99 -1.56 -3.03 18.09
C GLY A 99 -0.92 -1.99 17.16
N VAL A 100 -1.60 -1.62 16.07
CA VAL A 100 -1.13 -0.61 15.12
C VAL A 100 -1.68 0.74 15.52
N ALA A 101 -0.79 1.70 15.80
CA ALA A 101 -1.19 3.05 16.17
C ALA A 101 -1.82 3.78 14.97
N ILE A 102 -2.97 4.43 15.22
CA ILE A 102 -3.56 5.38 14.28
C ILE A 102 -2.91 6.73 14.57
N GLU A 103 -2.08 7.21 13.65
CA GLU A 103 -1.34 8.46 13.80
C GLU A 103 -2.27 9.68 13.70
N SER A 104 -3.25 9.61 12.81
CA SER A 104 -4.23 10.67 12.60
C SER A 104 -5.51 10.12 11.98
N GLU A 105 -6.63 10.75 12.31
CA GLU A 105 -7.92 10.55 11.66
C GLU A 105 -8.42 11.89 11.15
N VAL A 106 -8.75 11.95 9.85
CA VAL A 106 -9.20 13.18 9.20
C VAL A 106 -10.60 12.99 8.66
N THR A 107 -11.49 13.93 8.96
CA THR A 107 -12.78 14.10 8.29
C THR A 107 -12.62 15.24 7.27
N TRP A 108 -12.77 14.90 6.00
CA TRP A 108 -12.53 15.85 4.92
C TRP A 108 -13.73 16.79 4.73
N PRO A 109 -13.50 18.10 4.47
CA PRO A 109 -14.60 19.08 4.37
C PRO A 109 -15.63 18.77 3.29
N ARG A 110 -15.22 18.10 2.20
CA ARG A 110 -16.10 17.71 1.08
C ARG A 110 -16.74 16.33 1.24
N GLY A 111 -16.46 15.66 2.34
CA GLY A 111 -16.92 14.32 2.65
C GLY A 111 -15.79 13.28 2.61
N GLY A 112 -16.06 12.14 3.23
CA GLY A 112 -15.08 11.09 3.39
C GLY A 112 -14.18 11.26 4.60
N ARG A 113 -13.56 10.16 4.99
CA ARG A 113 -12.66 10.07 6.14
C ARG A 113 -11.41 9.30 5.78
N SER A 114 -10.33 9.57 6.52
CA SER A 114 -9.07 8.85 6.40
C SER A 114 -8.51 8.46 7.75
N LEU A 115 -7.94 7.26 7.82
CA LEU A 115 -7.09 6.81 8.92
C LEU A 115 -5.65 6.74 8.42
N TYR A 116 -4.74 7.38 9.11
CA TYR A 116 -3.31 7.38 8.80
C TYR A 116 -2.53 6.51 9.79
N LEU A 117 -1.66 5.67 9.27
CA LEU A 117 -0.81 4.77 10.04
C LEU A 117 0.56 4.60 9.38
N ARG A 118 1.48 3.93 10.07
CA ARG A 118 2.80 3.62 9.53
C ARG A 118 2.95 2.12 9.30
N ASP A 119 3.52 1.76 8.15
CA ASP A 119 4.00 0.41 7.96
C ASP A 119 5.33 0.17 8.71
N PRO A 120 5.87 -1.07 8.78
CA PRO A 120 7.12 -1.33 9.48
C PRO A 120 8.34 -0.58 8.97
N ALA A 121 8.33 -0.11 7.72
CA ALA A 121 9.38 0.70 7.12
C ALA A 121 9.22 2.21 7.39
N GLY A 122 8.13 2.62 8.06
CA GLY A 122 7.81 4.02 8.33
C GLY A 122 7.04 4.72 7.22
N ASN A 123 6.61 4.00 6.18
CA ASN A 123 5.79 4.58 5.13
C ASN A 123 4.43 5.03 5.69
N CYS A 124 3.95 6.16 5.18
CA CYS A 124 2.62 6.69 5.51
C CYS A 124 1.57 5.92 4.72
N VAL A 125 0.79 5.10 5.41
CA VAL A 125 -0.32 4.35 4.84
C VAL A 125 -1.63 5.01 5.24
N GLU A 126 -2.50 5.20 4.27
CA GLU A 126 -3.81 5.81 4.48
C GLU A 126 -4.91 4.82 4.09
N LEU A 127 -5.91 4.66 4.95
CA LEU A 127 -7.17 4.02 4.60
C LEU A 127 -8.20 5.13 4.39
N ALA A 128 -8.67 5.31 3.17
CA ALA A 128 -9.44 6.49 2.78
C ALA A 128 -10.76 6.14 2.11
N SER A 129 -11.81 6.86 2.46
CA SER A 129 -13.08 6.76 1.73
C SER A 129 -12.94 7.41 0.35
N PRO A 130 -13.39 6.74 -0.73
CA PRO A 130 -13.35 7.30 -2.09
C PRO A 130 -14.04 8.66 -2.23
N LYS A 131 -15.00 8.95 -1.36
CA LYS A 131 -15.72 10.23 -1.30
C LYS A 131 -14.83 11.45 -1.19
N LEU A 132 -13.62 11.34 -0.58
CA LEU A 132 -12.70 12.47 -0.49
C LEU A 132 -12.30 13.03 -1.86
N TRP A 133 -12.35 12.18 -2.89
CA TRP A 133 -12.08 12.54 -4.30
C TRP A 133 -13.36 12.65 -5.14
N GLY A 134 -14.54 12.57 -4.52
CA GLY A 134 -15.81 12.61 -5.22
C GLY A 134 -16.19 11.32 -5.93
N PHE A 135 -15.55 10.20 -5.57
CA PHE A 135 -15.93 8.87 -6.06
C PHE A 135 -16.97 8.23 -5.14
N GLU A 136 -17.83 7.40 -5.71
CA GLU A 136 -18.75 6.58 -4.93
C GLU A 136 -17.99 5.46 -4.19
N ASP A 137 -18.49 5.09 -3.02
CA ASP A 137 -18.02 3.88 -2.34
C ASP A 137 -18.41 2.68 -3.21
N SER A 138 -17.42 1.89 -3.63
CA SER A 138 -17.69 0.61 -4.29
C SER A 138 -17.84 -0.49 -3.24
N GLU A 139 -18.69 -1.48 -3.51
CA GLU A 139 -18.83 -2.66 -2.64
C GLU A 139 -17.53 -3.48 -2.59
N ASP A 140 -16.64 -3.28 -3.55
CA ASP A 140 -15.33 -3.95 -3.68
C ASP A 140 -14.16 -3.11 -3.09
N ALA A 141 -14.45 -2.01 -2.41
CA ALA A 141 -13.45 -1.13 -1.81
C ALA A 141 -13.22 -1.42 -0.31
#